data_607ac6f6d0cae12a5b5f9a5f7dd36674
#
_entry.id   607ac6f6d0cae12a5b5f9a5f7dd36674
#
_cell.length_a   1.000
_cell.length_b   1.000
_cell.length_c   1.000
_cell.angle_alpha   90.00
_cell.angle_beta   90.00
_cell.angle_gamma   90.00
#
_symmetry.space_group_name_H-M   'P 1'
#
loop_
_entity.id
_entity.type
_entity.pdbx_description
1 polymer ?
#
loop_
_entity_poly.entity_id
_entity_poly.type
_entity_poly.pdbx_seq_one_letter_code
_entity_poly.pdbx_strand_id
1 'polypeptide(L)'
;MNISVITGSRADYGLLEWPLKCLREDPFFSVAEINIWGHTAPQALQAVGDYLKDASPDYILILGDRYEILSAAIAAHLQRIPIAHIGGGDVSEGSYDNAMRDCISRLASLHFVTSHSAMARLSAYGISHIHLVGNPGLDYIKHADWRREHPAADPYVVVSYQPETIDGTVDLVAVNEAIAGRRAVWITPNPDRGSE
;
A
#
# COMPACT_ATOMS: atom_id res chain seq x y z
N MET A 1 -11.18 11.16 17.71
CA MET A 1 -10.26 11.58 16.65
C MET A 1 -10.75 11.01 15.32
N ASN A 2 -10.97 11.88 14.34
CA ASN A 2 -11.49 11.49 13.03
C ASN A 2 -10.34 11.15 12.08
N ILE A 3 -10.35 9.93 11.54
CA ILE A 3 -9.32 9.47 10.60
C ILE A 3 -9.99 9.12 9.28
N SER A 4 -9.46 9.65 8.18
CA SER A 4 -9.84 9.25 6.83
C SER A 4 -8.76 8.35 6.24
N VAL A 5 -9.12 7.11 5.94
CA VAL A 5 -8.23 6.13 5.33
C VAL A 5 -8.44 6.12 3.82
N ILE A 6 -7.38 6.38 3.05
CA ILE A 6 -7.47 6.49 1.60
C ILE A 6 -6.76 5.30 0.95
N THR A 7 -7.47 4.60 0.07
CA THR A 7 -6.94 3.44 -0.66
C THR A 7 -6.90 3.73 -2.15
N GLY A 8 -5.74 3.51 -2.77
CA GLY A 8 -5.49 3.68 -4.21
C GLY A 8 -5.67 2.41 -5.02
N SER A 9 -5.72 1.25 -4.35
CA SER A 9 -5.86 -0.04 -5.00
C SER A 9 -6.53 -1.08 -4.09
N ARG A 10 -6.97 -2.19 -4.69
CA ARG A 10 -7.48 -3.34 -3.94
C ARG A 10 -6.41 -3.95 -3.02
N ALA A 11 -5.14 -3.88 -3.42
CA ALA A 11 -4.03 -4.41 -2.64
C ALA A 11 -3.85 -3.61 -1.34
N ASP A 12 -3.98 -2.29 -1.39
CA ASP A 12 -3.88 -1.43 -0.20
C ASP A 12 -4.96 -1.79 0.82
N TYR A 13 -6.19 -2.04 0.35
CA TYR A 13 -7.28 -2.44 1.23
C TYR A 13 -6.97 -3.73 1.98
N GLY A 14 -6.44 -4.74 1.29
CA GLY A 14 -6.05 -6.01 1.93
C GLY A 14 -4.95 -5.86 2.99
N LEU A 15 -3.98 -4.97 2.74
CA LEU A 15 -2.91 -4.67 3.70
C LEU A 15 -3.41 -3.86 4.90
N LEU A 16 -4.43 -3.02 4.71
CA LEU A 16 -5.01 -2.17 5.74
C LEU A 16 -6.14 -2.83 6.55
N GLU A 17 -6.60 -4.02 6.15
CA GLU A 17 -7.76 -4.68 6.78
C GLU A 17 -7.61 -4.83 8.30
N TRP A 18 -6.44 -5.28 8.77
CA TRP A 18 -6.19 -5.42 10.20
C TRP A 18 -6.04 -4.08 10.92
N PRO A 19 -5.25 -3.12 10.46
CA PRO A 19 -5.22 -1.76 10.99
C PRO A 19 -6.60 -1.11 11.06
N LEU A 20 -7.41 -1.22 10.01
CA LEU A 20 -8.77 -0.69 9.97
C LEU A 20 -9.66 -1.31 11.03
N LYS A 21 -9.57 -2.64 11.20
CA LYS A 21 -10.30 -3.35 12.25
C LYS A 21 -9.93 -2.80 13.63
N CYS A 22 -8.64 -2.72 13.94
CA CYS A 22 -8.17 -2.20 15.24
C CYS A 22 -8.62 -0.75 15.49
N LEU A 23 -8.53 0.11 14.46
CA LEU A 23 -8.97 1.50 14.59
C LEU A 23 -10.48 1.61 14.84
N ARG A 24 -11.29 0.75 14.22
CA ARG A 24 -12.76 0.76 14.40
C ARG A 24 -13.21 0.18 15.73
N GLU A 25 -12.45 -0.74 16.29
CA GLU A 25 -12.73 -1.35 17.60
C GLU A 25 -12.35 -0.42 18.77
N ASP A 26 -11.50 0.56 18.54
CA ASP A 26 -11.13 1.55 19.56
C ASP A 26 -12.08 2.76 19.50
N PRO A 27 -12.87 3.00 20.55
CA PRO A 27 -13.87 4.08 20.59
C PRO A 27 -13.25 5.51 20.53
N PHE A 28 -11.94 5.63 20.67
CA PHE A 28 -11.24 6.90 20.50
C PHE A 28 -11.24 7.37 19.04
N PHE A 29 -11.34 6.45 18.07
CA PHE A 29 -11.28 6.75 16.65
C PHE A 29 -12.65 6.69 15.97
N SER A 30 -12.91 7.64 15.10
CA SER A 30 -13.97 7.59 14.10
C SER A 30 -13.31 7.45 12.73
N VAL A 31 -13.58 6.37 12.01
CA VAL A 31 -12.88 6.00 10.79
C VAL A 31 -13.80 6.09 9.58
N ALA A 32 -13.42 6.91 8.59
CA ALA A 32 -14.01 6.93 7.26
C ALA A 32 -13.04 6.34 6.23
N GLU A 33 -13.56 5.63 5.24
CA GLU A 33 -12.76 5.08 4.14
C GLU A 33 -13.13 5.75 2.82
N ILE A 34 -12.09 6.03 2.02
CA ILE A 34 -12.23 6.62 0.69
C ILE A 34 -11.44 5.79 -0.29
N ASN A 35 -12.14 5.35 -1.30
CA ASN A 35 -11.59 4.55 -2.37
C ASN A 35 -11.42 5.40 -3.64
N ILE A 36 -10.19 5.49 -4.12
CA ILE A 36 -9.83 6.21 -5.34
C ILE A 36 -9.28 5.29 -6.44
N TRP A 37 -9.67 4.02 -6.43
CA TRP A 37 -9.19 3.02 -7.37
C TRP A 37 -9.54 3.39 -8.81
N GLY A 38 -8.56 3.26 -9.70
CA GLY A 38 -8.73 3.56 -11.12
C GLY A 38 -8.82 5.05 -11.46
N HIS A 39 -8.65 5.94 -10.48
CA HIS A 39 -8.54 7.36 -10.78
C HIS A 39 -7.18 7.65 -11.41
N THR A 40 -7.15 8.53 -12.38
CA THR A 40 -5.90 9.18 -12.82
C THR A 40 -5.42 10.14 -11.72
N ALA A 41 -4.15 10.55 -11.76
CA ALA A 41 -3.59 11.47 -10.76
C ALA A 41 -4.41 12.78 -10.60
N PRO A 42 -4.84 13.46 -11.68
CA PRO A 42 -5.72 14.64 -11.55
C PRO A 42 -7.07 14.33 -10.92
N GLN A 43 -7.67 13.18 -11.27
CA GLN A 43 -8.95 12.76 -10.70
C GLN A 43 -8.85 12.44 -9.21
N ALA A 44 -7.79 11.73 -8.80
CA ALA A 44 -7.52 11.43 -7.41
C ALA A 44 -7.29 12.70 -6.57
N LEU A 45 -6.48 13.63 -7.11
CA LEU A 45 -6.24 14.94 -6.46
C LEU A 45 -7.54 15.71 -6.25
N GLN A 46 -8.39 15.78 -7.27
CA GLN A 46 -9.66 16.49 -7.21
C GLN A 46 -10.63 15.81 -6.22
N ALA A 47 -10.85 14.50 -6.37
CA ALA A 47 -11.81 13.75 -5.55
C ALA A 47 -11.44 13.80 -4.06
N VAL A 48 -10.16 13.57 -3.73
CA VAL A 48 -9.69 13.66 -2.35
C VAL A 48 -9.75 15.11 -1.85
N GLY A 49 -9.36 16.08 -2.68
CA GLY A 49 -9.42 17.49 -2.31
C GLY A 49 -10.84 17.96 -1.97
N ASP A 50 -11.83 17.56 -2.73
CA ASP A 50 -13.23 17.90 -2.48
C ASP A 50 -13.77 17.21 -1.23
N TYR A 51 -13.48 15.91 -1.06
CA TYR A 51 -13.86 15.19 0.14
C TYR A 51 -13.27 15.81 1.41
N LEU A 52 -11.98 16.13 1.42
CA LEU A 52 -11.30 16.65 2.61
C LEU A 52 -11.81 18.02 3.04
N LYS A 53 -12.32 18.84 2.13
CA LYS A 53 -12.97 20.13 2.47
C LYS A 53 -14.20 19.94 3.36
N ASP A 54 -14.99 18.91 3.05
CA ASP A 54 -16.23 18.64 3.77
C ASP A 54 -16.00 17.83 5.05
N ALA A 55 -15.13 16.82 4.98
CA ALA A 55 -14.88 15.88 6.06
C ALA A 55 -13.97 16.44 7.16
N SER A 56 -13.01 17.31 6.82
CA SER A 56 -12.02 17.92 7.73
C SER A 56 -11.50 16.95 8.81
N PRO A 57 -10.90 15.80 8.42
CA PRO A 57 -10.42 14.82 9.39
C PRO A 57 -9.21 15.36 10.17
N ASP A 58 -8.98 14.81 11.37
CA ASP A 58 -7.79 15.11 12.17
C ASP A 58 -6.52 14.57 11.53
N TYR A 59 -6.62 13.41 10.83
CA TYR A 59 -5.55 12.77 10.08
C TYR A 59 -6.10 12.06 8.85
N ILE A 60 -5.28 12.00 7.79
CA ILE A 60 -5.43 10.94 6.80
C ILE A 60 -4.42 9.82 7.06
N LEU A 61 -4.85 8.58 6.84
CA LEU A 61 -3.97 7.40 6.85
C LEU A 61 -3.87 6.87 5.42
N ILE A 62 -2.64 6.75 4.93
CA ILE A 62 -2.32 6.28 3.59
C ILE A 62 -1.23 5.22 3.65
N LEU A 63 -1.23 4.31 2.67
CA LEU A 63 -0.25 3.24 2.56
C LEU A 63 0.39 3.25 1.17
N GLY A 64 1.71 2.99 1.13
CA GLY A 64 2.43 2.70 -0.10
C GLY A 64 2.91 3.94 -0.86
N ASP A 65 2.91 3.82 -2.18
CA ASP A 65 3.75 4.63 -3.05
C ASP A 65 3.13 4.98 -4.42
N ARG A 66 1.92 4.51 -4.68
CA ARG A 66 1.28 4.72 -5.98
C ARG A 66 0.97 6.20 -6.24
N TYR A 67 0.86 6.56 -7.51
CA TYR A 67 0.57 7.94 -7.92
C TYR A 67 -0.79 8.47 -7.40
N GLU A 68 -1.78 7.57 -7.21
CA GLU A 68 -3.06 7.93 -6.60
C GLU A 68 -2.87 8.38 -5.15
N ILE A 69 -2.02 7.64 -4.40
CA ILE A 69 -1.70 7.94 -3.01
C ILE A 69 -0.87 9.22 -2.88
N LEU A 70 0.07 9.46 -3.80
CA LEU A 70 0.78 10.73 -3.86
C LEU A 70 -0.19 11.90 -4.11
N SER A 71 -1.17 11.71 -5.01
CA SER A 71 -2.21 12.71 -5.27
C SER A 71 -3.04 13.01 -4.02
N ALA A 72 -3.41 11.98 -3.26
CA ALA A 72 -4.10 12.13 -1.98
C ALA A 72 -3.23 12.88 -0.94
N ALA A 73 -1.95 12.55 -0.87
CA ALA A 73 -1.01 13.23 0.04
C ALA A 73 -0.87 14.72 -0.32
N ILE A 74 -0.79 15.07 -1.61
CA ILE A 74 -0.74 16.46 -2.06
C ILE A 74 -2.04 17.19 -1.67
N ALA A 75 -3.21 16.59 -1.90
CA ALA A 75 -4.50 17.18 -1.54
C ALA A 75 -4.60 17.49 -0.04
N ALA A 76 -4.19 16.55 0.81
CA ALA A 76 -4.17 16.73 2.25
C ALA A 76 -3.17 17.81 2.70
N HIS A 77 -1.97 17.78 2.15
CA HIS A 77 -0.92 18.75 2.47
C HIS A 77 -1.36 20.19 2.14
N LEU A 78 -1.98 20.41 0.98
CA LEU A 78 -2.50 21.72 0.57
C LEU A 78 -3.61 22.23 1.51
N GLN A 79 -4.36 21.33 2.12
CA GLN A 79 -5.41 21.66 3.11
C GLN A 79 -4.89 21.65 4.55
N ARG A 80 -3.58 21.41 4.76
CA ARG A 80 -2.94 21.35 6.09
C ARG A 80 -3.50 20.25 6.99
N ILE A 81 -3.98 19.17 6.40
CA ILE A 81 -4.42 17.98 7.12
C ILE A 81 -3.20 17.08 7.34
N PRO A 82 -2.89 16.68 8.58
CA PRO A 82 -1.77 15.82 8.89
C PRO A 82 -1.90 14.45 8.21
N ILE A 83 -0.77 13.90 7.80
CA ILE A 83 -0.68 12.64 7.05
C ILE A 83 0.07 11.61 7.89
N ALA A 84 -0.54 10.44 8.10
CA ALA A 84 0.09 9.24 8.61
C ALA A 84 0.39 8.29 7.44
N HIS A 85 1.66 7.99 7.21
CA HIS A 85 2.14 7.20 6.08
C HIS A 85 2.66 5.84 6.53
N ILE A 86 2.10 4.76 5.99
CA ILE A 86 2.56 3.39 6.19
C ILE A 86 3.43 2.97 4.99
N GLY A 87 4.58 2.32 5.26
CA GLY A 87 5.48 1.79 4.24
C GLY A 87 6.43 2.83 3.63
N GLY A 88 6.56 4.01 4.27
CA GLY A 88 7.60 4.98 3.90
C GLY A 88 9.00 4.44 4.12
N GLY A 89 9.96 4.83 3.28
CA GLY A 89 11.35 4.41 3.37
C GLY A 89 11.67 3.02 2.81
N ASP A 90 10.67 2.22 2.44
CA ASP A 90 10.90 0.96 1.72
C ASP A 90 11.44 1.23 0.31
N VAL A 91 12.14 0.24 -0.26
CA VAL A 91 12.65 0.29 -1.64
C VAL A 91 12.16 -0.93 -2.39
N SER A 92 11.55 -0.69 -3.54
CA SER A 92 11.21 -1.72 -4.51
C SER A 92 12.19 -1.59 -5.68
N GLU A 93 13.12 -2.54 -5.81
CA GLU A 93 14.04 -2.56 -6.94
C GLU A 93 13.26 -2.73 -8.24
N GLY A 94 13.69 -2.06 -9.31
CA GLY A 94 12.98 -2.08 -10.59
C GLY A 94 11.65 -1.30 -10.63
N SER A 95 11.30 -0.55 -9.55
CA SER A 95 10.08 0.24 -9.51
C SER A 95 10.38 1.75 -9.58
N TYR A 96 9.62 2.45 -10.43
CA TYR A 96 9.65 3.91 -10.48
C TYR A 96 8.92 4.57 -9.30
N ASP A 97 8.12 3.79 -8.55
CA ASP A 97 7.29 4.29 -7.43
C ASP A 97 8.12 4.78 -6.24
N ASN A 98 9.40 4.39 -6.15
CA ASN A 98 10.28 4.81 -5.06
C ASN A 98 10.33 6.34 -4.91
N ALA A 99 10.37 7.08 -6.02
CA ALA A 99 10.38 8.54 -5.99
C ALA A 99 9.07 9.10 -5.42
N MET A 100 7.94 8.48 -5.76
CA MET A 100 6.63 8.88 -5.22
C MET A 100 6.53 8.57 -3.73
N ARG A 101 7.03 7.41 -3.29
CA ARG A 101 7.10 7.03 -1.86
C ARG A 101 7.91 8.05 -1.05
N ASP A 102 9.05 8.48 -1.57
CA ASP A 102 9.89 9.48 -0.93
C ASP A 102 9.17 10.84 -0.85
N CYS A 103 8.46 11.25 -1.90
CA CYS A 103 7.63 12.45 -1.89
C CYS A 103 6.53 12.38 -0.84
N ILE A 104 5.79 11.28 -0.78
CA ILE A 104 4.74 11.05 0.23
C ILE A 104 5.33 11.13 1.63
N SER A 105 6.47 10.48 1.86
CA SER A 105 7.13 10.50 3.17
C SER A 105 7.56 11.90 3.58
N ARG A 106 7.92 12.78 2.63
CA ARG A 106 8.26 14.19 2.95
C ARG A 106 7.03 15.05 3.25
N LEU A 107 5.88 14.71 2.72
CA LEU A 107 4.61 15.40 3.00
C LEU A 107 3.97 14.93 4.31
N ALA A 108 4.30 13.71 4.75
CA ALA A 108 3.72 13.10 5.94
C ALA A 108 4.35 13.65 7.24
N SER A 109 3.56 13.64 8.31
CA SER A 109 3.96 14.08 9.65
C SER A 109 4.14 12.91 10.63
N LEU A 110 3.64 11.72 10.30
CA LEU A 110 3.73 10.52 11.10
C LEU A 110 4.04 9.32 10.20
N HIS A 111 5.00 8.47 10.60
CA HIS A 111 5.52 7.40 9.76
C HIS A 111 5.47 6.06 10.47
N PHE A 112 4.83 5.08 9.83
CA PHE A 112 4.79 3.70 10.27
C PHE A 112 5.61 2.85 9.28
N VAL A 113 6.82 2.48 9.68
CA VAL A 113 7.77 1.80 8.79
C VAL A 113 7.80 0.29 9.04
N THR A 114 8.09 -0.45 7.99
CA THR A 114 8.06 -1.91 7.98
C THR A 114 9.35 -2.54 8.50
N SER A 115 10.48 -1.82 8.44
CA SER A 115 11.81 -2.37 8.70
C SER A 115 12.78 -1.35 9.29
N HIS A 116 13.84 -1.84 9.90
CA HIS A 116 14.94 -1.00 10.39
C HIS A 116 15.65 -0.25 9.26
N SER A 117 15.75 -0.83 8.07
CA SER A 117 16.33 -0.17 6.89
C SER A 117 15.48 1.01 6.41
N ALA A 118 14.15 0.85 6.40
CA ALA A 118 13.21 1.93 6.10
C ALA A 118 13.32 3.06 7.12
N MET A 119 13.37 2.74 8.42
CA MET A 119 13.58 3.70 9.49
C MET A 119 14.89 4.48 9.30
N ALA A 120 15.99 3.79 9.05
CA ALA A 120 17.30 4.42 8.85
C ALA A 120 17.29 5.36 7.63
N ARG A 121 16.62 4.96 6.55
CA ARG A 121 16.49 5.78 5.33
C ARG A 121 15.72 7.08 5.60
N LEU A 122 14.56 7.00 6.23
CA LEU A 122 13.77 8.19 6.57
C LEU A 122 14.52 9.11 7.55
N SER A 123 15.22 8.53 8.53
CA SER A 123 16.07 9.30 9.46
C SER A 123 17.20 10.02 8.74
N ALA A 124 17.83 9.40 7.74
CA ALA A 124 18.85 10.02 6.90
C ALA A 124 18.31 11.19 6.05
N TYR A 125 17.02 11.21 5.75
CA TYR A 125 16.32 12.32 5.11
C TYR A 125 15.95 13.46 6.07
N GLY A 126 16.28 13.33 7.37
CA GLY A 126 15.92 14.29 8.42
C GLY A 126 14.44 14.21 8.83
N ILE A 127 13.77 13.12 8.50
CA ILE A 127 12.36 12.87 8.90
C ILE A 127 12.32 12.41 10.35
N SER A 128 11.33 12.88 11.08
CA SER A 128 11.06 12.55 12.49
C SER A 128 9.71 11.81 12.64
N HIS A 129 9.35 11.44 13.87
CA HIS A 129 8.10 10.72 14.19
C HIS A 129 7.96 9.41 13.41
N ILE A 130 9.03 8.60 13.42
CA ILE A 130 9.11 7.31 12.74
C ILE A 130 8.90 6.19 13.76
N HIS A 131 7.93 5.31 13.49
CA HIS A 131 7.60 4.17 14.32
C HIS A 131 7.81 2.88 13.54
N LEU A 132 8.66 1.99 14.05
CA LEU A 132 8.87 0.67 13.48
C LEU A 132 7.73 -0.25 13.93
N VAL A 133 6.86 -0.60 13.01
CA VAL A 133 5.65 -1.39 13.29
C VAL A 133 5.61 -2.73 12.55
N GLY A 134 6.45 -2.93 11.54
CA GLY A 134 6.41 -4.08 10.65
C GLY A 134 5.38 -3.91 9.51
N ASN A 135 5.21 -4.97 8.73
CA ASN A 135 4.26 -4.97 7.61
C ASN A 135 2.86 -5.32 8.12
N PRO A 136 1.85 -4.43 7.97
CA PRO A 136 0.51 -4.66 8.50
C PRO A 136 -0.21 -5.85 7.86
N GLY A 137 0.14 -6.25 6.65
CA GLY A 137 -0.41 -7.44 6.01
C GLY A 137 -0.08 -8.74 6.75
N LEU A 138 1.02 -8.78 7.52
CA LEU A 138 1.39 -9.93 8.33
C LEU A 138 0.48 -10.11 9.56
N ASP A 139 -0.08 -9.03 10.07
CA ASP A 139 -1.03 -9.11 11.19
C ASP A 139 -2.31 -9.84 10.79
N TYR A 140 -2.81 -9.58 9.59
CA TYR A 140 -3.93 -10.34 9.04
C TYR A 140 -3.60 -11.84 8.95
N ILE A 141 -2.42 -12.19 8.40
CA ILE A 141 -1.97 -13.57 8.31
C ILE A 141 -1.85 -14.22 9.68
N LYS A 142 -1.34 -13.51 10.68
CA LYS A 142 -1.14 -14.00 12.04
C LYS A 142 -2.46 -14.29 12.77
N HIS A 143 -3.49 -13.49 12.51
CA HIS A 143 -4.74 -13.52 13.27
C HIS A 143 -5.91 -14.16 12.53
N ALA A 144 -5.79 -14.41 11.20
CA ALA A 144 -6.82 -15.09 10.42
C ALA A 144 -6.92 -16.57 10.80
N ASP A 145 -8.14 -17.10 10.76
CA ASP A 145 -8.38 -18.55 10.90
C ASP A 145 -8.09 -19.24 9.56
N TRP A 146 -6.92 -19.84 9.45
CA TRP A 146 -6.46 -20.59 8.26
C TRP A 146 -6.95 -22.04 8.21
N ARG A 147 -7.82 -22.46 9.13
CA ARG A 147 -8.37 -23.82 9.16
C ARG A 147 -9.43 -24.07 8.09
N ARG A 148 -9.48 -23.26 7.06
CA ARG A 148 -10.35 -23.51 5.91
C ARG A 148 -9.85 -24.73 5.16
N GLU A 149 -10.79 -25.65 4.86
CA GLU A 149 -10.50 -26.83 4.05
C GLU A 149 -9.84 -26.39 2.73
N HIS A 150 -8.73 -27.03 2.39
CA HIS A 150 -8.02 -26.72 1.16
C HIS A 150 -8.82 -27.28 -0.03
N PRO A 151 -9.26 -26.48 -0.99
CA PRO A 151 -10.16 -26.95 -2.06
C PRO A 151 -9.47 -27.89 -3.08
N ALA A 152 -8.15 -28.04 -3.00
CA ALA A 152 -7.40 -28.86 -3.95
C ALA A 152 -6.94 -30.17 -3.32
N ALA A 153 -7.37 -31.30 -3.90
CA ALA A 153 -6.93 -32.65 -3.51
C ALA A 153 -5.44 -32.88 -3.83
N ASP A 154 -4.90 -32.23 -4.86
CA ASP A 154 -3.52 -32.42 -5.32
C ASP A 154 -2.64 -31.21 -5.01
N PRO A 155 -1.37 -31.41 -4.66
CA PRO A 155 -0.40 -30.33 -4.45
C PRO A 155 -0.27 -29.44 -5.69
N TYR A 156 -0.18 -28.13 -5.49
CA TYR A 156 0.09 -27.15 -6.54
C TYR A 156 1.02 -26.05 -6.04
N VAL A 157 1.61 -25.32 -6.98
CA VAL A 157 2.38 -24.11 -6.71
C VAL A 157 1.57 -22.89 -7.09
N VAL A 158 1.69 -21.82 -6.34
CA VAL A 158 1.12 -20.51 -6.68
C VAL A 158 2.22 -19.67 -7.30
N VAL A 159 1.95 -19.11 -8.47
CA VAL A 159 2.87 -18.23 -9.18
C VAL A 159 2.27 -16.83 -9.19
N SER A 160 2.99 -15.88 -8.59
CA SER A 160 2.68 -14.46 -8.65
C SER A 160 3.90 -13.75 -9.24
N TYR A 161 3.81 -13.41 -10.51
CA TYR A 161 4.87 -12.73 -11.25
C TYR A 161 4.44 -11.30 -11.55
N GLN A 162 5.28 -10.35 -11.18
CA GLN A 162 5.05 -8.92 -11.43
C GLN A 162 6.22 -8.40 -12.30
N PRO A 163 5.94 -7.77 -13.46
CA PRO A 163 7.00 -7.20 -14.29
C PRO A 163 7.65 -6.00 -13.60
N GLU A 164 8.89 -5.72 -13.94
CA GLU A 164 9.56 -4.49 -13.53
C GLU A 164 8.91 -3.28 -14.23
N THR A 165 8.59 -2.25 -13.46
CA THR A 165 7.87 -1.08 -13.99
C THR A 165 8.77 -0.07 -14.72
N ILE A 166 10.09 -0.15 -14.53
CA ILE A 166 11.08 0.73 -15.17
C ILE A 166 11.26 0.35 -16.64
N ASP A 167 11.65 -0.89 -16.90
CA ASP A 167 11.98 -1.36 -18.25
C ASP A 167 10.97 -2.38 -18.82
N GLY A 168 10.05 -2.88 -18.01
CA GLY A 168 8.99 -3.79 -18.42
C GLY A 168 9.50 -5.18 -18.80
N THR A 169 10.66 -5.60 -18.30
CA THR A 169 11.23 -6.91 -18.60
C THR A 169 10.39 -8.01 -17.99
N VAL A 170 10.07 -9.02 -18.81
CA VAL A 170 9.31 -10.21 -18.41
C VAL A 170 10.08 -11.44 -18.85
N ASP A 171 10.54 -12.25 -17.90
CA ASP A 171 11.16 -13.56 -18.18
C ASP A 171 10.27 -14.69 -17.68
N LEU A 172 9.24 -15.00 -18.44
CA LEU A 172 8.36 -16.14 -18.16
C LEU A 172 8.99 -17.49 -18.50
N VAL A 173 10.05 -17.52 -19.29
CA VAL A 173 10.72 -18.78 -19.70
C VAL A 173 11.35 -19.41 -18.46
N ALA A 174 12.16 -18.68 -17.72
CA ALA A 174 12.79 -19.17 -16.50
C ALA A 174 11.75 -19.61 -15.45
N VAL A 175 10.65 -18.86 -15.32
CA VAL A 175 9.56 -19.21 -14.38
C VAL A 175 8.89 -20.52 -14.83
N ASN A 176 8.55 -20.67 -16.12
CA ASN A 176 7.94 -21.89 -16.65
C ASN A 176 8.86 -23.11 -16.50
N GLU A 177 10.16 -22.95 -16.71
CA GLU A 177 11.14 -24.01 -16.48
C GLU A 177 11.19 -24.43 -15.01
N ALA A 178 11.15 -23.48 -14.09
CA ALA A 178 11.19 -23.74 -12.65
C ALA A 178 9.96 -24.51 -12.14
N ILE A 179 8.79 -24.34 -12.77
CA ILE A 179 7.54 -25.01 -12.40
C ILE A 179 7.23 -26.23 -13.29
N ALA A 180 8.10 -26.58 -14.23
CA ALA A 180 7.86 -27.67 -15.19
C ALA A 180 7.45 -28.97 -14.48
N GLY A 181 6.38 -29.60 -14.98
CA GLY A 181 5.84 -30.83 -14.41
C GLY A 181 5.03 -30.68 -13.11
N ARG A 182 4.80 -29.46 -12.64
CA ARG A 182 3.97 -29.17 -11.48
C ARG A 182 2.65 -28.54 -11.90
N ARG A 183 1.57 -28.84 -11.16
CA ARG A 183 0.33 -28.08 -11.26
C ARG A 183 0.59 -26.68 -10.72
N ALA A 184 0.23 -25.64 -11.48
CA ALA A 184 0.43 -24.25 -11.09
C ALA A 184 -0.87 -23.45 -11.17
N VAL A 185 -1.05 -22.55 -10.22
CA VAL A 185 -2.10 -21.52 -10.22
C VAL A 185 -1.41 -20.18 -10.39
N TRP A 186 -1.72 -19.50 -11.48
CA TRP A 186 -1.16 -18.18 -11.78
C TRP A 186 -2.09 -17.10 -11.25
N ILE A 187 -1.52 -16.16 -10.52
CA ILE A 187 -2.21 -14.94 -10.08
C ILE A 187 -2.00 -13.87 -11.15
N THR A 188 -3.09 -13.28 -11.62
CA THR A 188 -3.03 -12.17 -12.57
C THR A 188 -2.22 -11.02 -11.99
N PRO A 189 -1.23 -10.49 -12.71
CA PRO A 189 -0.44 -9.35 -12.26
C PRO A 189 -1.31 -8.09 -12.11
N ASN A 190 -0.77 -7.09 -11.44
CA ASN A 190 -1.37 -5.76 -11.41
C ASN A 190 -1.41 -5.17 -12.83
N PRO A 191 -2.34 -4.26 -13.16
CA PRO A 191 -2.43 -3.63 -14.48
C PRO A 191 -1.36 -2.54 -14.67
N ASP A 192 -0.11 -2.89 -14.36
CA ASP A 192 1.06 -2.04 -14.57
C ASP A 192 1.67 -2.30 -15.95
N ARG A 193 2.55 -1.41 -16.40
CA ARG A 193 3.26 -1.57 -17.68
C ARG A 193 3.99 -2.91 -17.74
N GLY A 194 3.81 -3.65 -18.82
CA GLY A 194 4.43 -4.98 -19.01
C GLY A 194 3.59 -6.15 -18.46
N SER A 195 2.39 -5.89 -17.97
CA SER A 195 1.46 -6.94 -17.47
C SER A 195 0.53 -7.51 -18.55
N GLU A 196 0.64 -7.08 -19.81
CA GLU A 196 -0.21 -7.41 -20.96
C GLU A 196 -0.04 -8.85 -21.46
#